data_4641808b7a89ee3b328d8284281df90a
#
_entry.id   4641808b7a89ee3b328d8284281df90a
#
_cell.length_a   1.000
_cell.length_b   1.000
_cell.length_c   1.000
_cell.angle_alpha   90.00
_cell.angle_beta   90.00
_cell.angle_gamma   90.00
#
_symmetry.space_group_name_H-M   'P 1'
#
loop_
_entity.id
_entity.type
_entity.pdbx_description
1 polymer ?
#
loop_
_entity_poly.entity_id
_entity_poly.type
_entity_poly.pdbx_seq_one_letter_code
_entity_poly.pdbx_strand_id
1 'polypeptide(L)'
;LELVCPADAKTKLLLEYAQRMSVMESSPQVTLLLAARFNRAMWKYESMAYSLVLKHVGVMYEALYLTCAAMGLAGVALGGGNSAAFAAASGLSMYQEGTVGEFVVGSLPASEPIVASAS
;
A
#
# COMPACT_ATOMS: atom_id res chain seq x y z
N LEU A 1 13.93 10.18 -2.47
CA LEU A 1 12.58 10.47 -2.01
C LEU A 1 12.39 11.97 -2.02
N GLU A 2 11.32 12.41 -2.65
CA GLU A 2 10.94 13.83 -2.73
C GLU A 2 9.62 14.03 -1.98
N LEU A 3 9.55 15.08 -1.15
CA LEU A 3 8.29 15.48 -0.53
C LEU A 3 7.47 16.22 -1.57
N VAL A 4 6.42 15.59 -2.08
CA VAL A 4 5.56 16.15 -3.12
C VAL A 4 4.48 17.07 -2.52
N CYS A 5 3.94 16.67 -1.35
CA CYS A 5 2.98 17.48 -0.61
C CYS A 5 3.14 17.28 0.90
N PRO A 6 2.88 18.30 1.71
CA PRO A 6 2.84 18.13 3.16
C PRO A 6 1.66 17.23 3.56
N ALA A 7 1.75 16.60 4.73
CA ALA A 7 0.67 15.85 5.32
C ALA A 7 -0.52 16.78 5.63
N ASP A 8 -1.52 16.73 4.78
CA ASP A 8 -2.78 17.49 4.91
C ASP A 8 -3.96 16.57 5.28
N ALA A 9 -5.16 17.15 5.35
CA ALA A 9 -6.38 16.41 5.66
C ALA A 9 -6.67 15.29 4.64
N LYS A 10 -6.29 15.44 3.36
CA LYS A 10 -6.51 14.46 2.31
C LYS A 10 -5.56 13.27 2.45
N THR A 11 -4.30 13.53 2.79
CA THR A 11 -3.32 12.48 3.09
C THR A 11 -3.73 11.70 4.35
N LYS A 12 -4.23 12.41 5.37
CA LYS A 12 -4.74 11.77 6.60
C LYS A 12 -5.91 10.83 6.30
N LEU A 13 -6.82 11.21 5.41
CA LEU A 13 -7.94 10.36 4.99
C LEU A 13 -7.47 9.04 4.35
N LEU A 14 -6.39 9.07 3.56
CA LEU A 14 -5.78 7.85 2.99
C LEU A 14 -5.25 6.92 4.09
N LEU A 15 -4.57 7.47 5.10
CA LEU A 15 -4.04 6.69 6.23
C LEU A 15 -5.17 6.08 7.06
N GLU A 16 -6.21 6.83 7.35
CA GLU A 16 -7.39 6.34 8.07
C GLU A 16 -8.10 5.22 7.29
N TYR A 17 -8.19 5.34 5.98
CA TYR A 17 -8.74 4.29 5.14
C TYR A 17 -7.88 3.02 5.17
N ALA A 18 -6.56 3.16 5.03
CA ALA A 18 -5.62 2.05 5.12
C ALA A 18 -5.71 1.34 6.49
N GLN A 19 -5.83 2.10 7.58
CA GLN A 19 -6.03 1.55 8.92
C GLN A 19 -7.30 0.70 9.02
N ARG A 20 -8.43 1.20 8.51
CA ARG A 20 -9.70 0.46 8.52
C ARG A 20 -9.63 -0.82 7.72
N MET A 21 -8.98 -0.79 6.55
CA MET A 21 -8.85 -1.95 5.66
C MET A 21 -7.89 -3.02 6.19
N SER A 22 -6.91 -2.62 6.98
CA SER A 22 -5.95 -3.54 7.60
C SER A 22 -6.43 -4.14 8.92
N VAL A 23 -7.60 -3.70 9.45
CA VAL A 23 -8.12 -4.11 10.76
C VAL A 23 -7.11 -3.86 11.89
N MET A 24 -6.24 -2.87 11.73
CA MET A 24 -5.23 -2.51 12.73
C MET A 24 -5.84 -1.62 13.81
N GLU A 25 -5.42 -1.83 15.06
CA GLU A 25 -5.83 -1.00 16.18
C GLU A 25 -5.22 0.41 16.13
N SER A 26 -4.05 0.54 15.49
CA SER A 26 -3.34 1.81 15.32
C SER A 26 -3.12 2.14 13.86
N SER A 27 -2.92 3.43 13.56
CA SER A 27 -2.58 3.87 12.21
C SER A 27 -1.24 3.27 11.76
N PRO A 28 -1.13 2.83 10.50
CA PRO A 28 0.13 2.32 9.97
C PRO A 28 1.21 3.41 9.99
N GLN A 29 2.45 3.02 10.27
CA GLN A 29 3.59 3.96 10.29
C GLN A 29 3.93 4.43 8.88
N VAL A 30 3.82 3.53 7.89
CA VAL A 30 4.04 3.82 6.48
C VAL A 30 2.97 3.13 5.65
N THR A 31 2.41 3.86 4.69
CA THR A 31 1.52 3.30 3.68
C THR A 31 2.15 3.53 2.31
N LEU A 32 2.34 2.46 1.57
CA LEU A 32 2.81 2.49 0.19
C LEU A 32 1.61 2.36 -0.74
N LEU A 33 1.45 3.32 -1.64
CA LEU A 33 0.41 3.33 -2.65
C LEU A 33 1.04 2.99 -4.00
N LEU A 34 0.62 1.91 -4.61
CA LEU A 34 1.04 1.53 -5.95
C LEU A 34 0.05 2.13 -6.94
N ALA A 35 0.54 3.02 -7.79
CA ALA A 35 -0.28 3.66 -8.82
C ALA A 35 0.20 3.27 -10.22
N ALA A 36 -0.75 3.06 -11.12
CA ALA A 36 -0.46 2.71 -12.52
C ALA A 36 -0.93 3.79 -13.47
N ARG A 37 -0.08 4.10 -14.44
CA ARG A 37 -0.42 4.94 -15.60
C ARG A 37 -0.97 4.05 -16.70
N PHE A 38 -2.28 3.83 -16.68
CA PHE A 38 -2.94 2.88 -17.57
C PHE A 38 -2.69 3.18 -19.05
N ASN A 39 -2.70 4.44 -19.45
CA ASN A 39 -2.46 4.84 -20.84
C ASN A 39 -1.12 4.35 -21.39
N ARG A 40 -0.07 4.24 -20.55
CA ARG A 40 1.22 3.69 -20.96
C ARG A 40 1.19 2.18 -21.21
N ALA A 41 0.40 1.46 -20.43
CA ALA A 41 0.24 0.02 -20.59
C ALA A 41 -0.74 -0.31 -21.72
N MET A 42 -1.85 0.43 -21.83
CA MET A 42 -2.90 0.22 -22.83
C MET A 42 -2.39 0.44 -24.27
N TRP A 43 -1.47 1.37 -24.46
CA TRP A 43 -0.86 1.61 -25.77
C TRP A 43 -0.25 0.34 -26.41
N LYS A 44 0.31 -0.55 -25.59
CA LYS A 44 0.98 -1.78 -26.07
C LYS A 44 0.13 -3.03 -25.89
N TYR A 45 -0.64 -3.11 -24.83
CA TYR A 45 -1.29 -4.35 -24.39
C TYR A 45 -2.82 -4.30 -24.46
N GLU A 46 -3.38 -3.18 -24.90
CA GLU A 46 -4.84 -2.99 -25.07
C GLU A 46 -5.66 -3.55 -23.90
N SER A 47 -6.61 -4.45 -24.17
CA SER A 47 -7.47 -5.05 -23.17
C SER A 47 -6.74 -5.89 -22.11
N MET A 48 -5.52 -6.36 -22.38
CA MET A 48 -4.71 -7.11 -21.42
C MET A 48 -3.95 -6.24 -20.43
N ALA A 49 -3.88 -4.92 -20.66
CA ALA A 49 -3.06 -4.01 -19.87
C ALA A 49 -3.41 -4.06 -18.36
N TYR A 50 -4.69 -4.07 -18.02
CA TYR A 50 -5.13 -4.12 -16.63
C TYR A 50 -4.71 -5.43 -15.93
N SER A 51 -4.89 -6.56 -16.61
CA SER A 51 -4.46 -7.88 -16.09
C SER A 51 -2.95 -7.94 -15.84
N LEU A 52 -2.14 -7.37 -16.75
CA LEU A 52 -0.70 -7.31 -16.59
C LEU A 52 -0.28 -6.42 -15.42
N VAL A 53 -0.92 -5.26 -15.26
CA VAL A 53 -0.68 -4.37 -14.11
C VAL A 53 -0.94 -5.11 -12.81
N LEU A 54 -2.07 -5.81 -12.67
CA LEU A 54 -2.38 -6.55 -11.45
C LEU A 54 -1.38 -7.69 -11.16
N LYS A 55 -0.90 -8.39 -12.19
CA LYS A 55 0.16 -9.40 -12.04
C LYS A 55 1.46 -8.78 -11.53
N HIS A 56 1.83 -7.61 -12.05
CA HIS A 56 3.01 -6.88 -11.57
C HIS A 56 2.84 -6.39 -10.13
N VAL A 57 1.64 -5.97 -9.73
CA VAL A 57 1.34 -5.61 -8.33
C VAL A 57 1.58 -6.80 -7.41
N GLY A 58 1.14 -8.02 -7.80
CA GLY A 58 1.40 -9.23 -7.03
C GLY A 58 2.90 -9.52 -6.84
N VAL A 59 3.70 -9.34 -7.89
CA VAL A 59 5.17 -9.47 -7.81
C VAL A 59 5.78 -8.42 -6.88
N MET A 60 5.28 -7.17 -6.94
CA MET A 60 5.74 -6.12 -6.02
C MET A 60 5.37 -6.42 -4.58
N TYR A 61 4.19 -6.95 -4.30
CA TYR A 61 3.80 -7.35 -2.96
C TYR A 61 4.75 -8.41 -2.39
N GLU A 62 5.09 -9.43 -3.18
CA GLU A 62 6.06 -10.44 -2.76
C GLU A 62 7.41 -9.82 -2.41
N ALA A 63 7.94 -8.95 -3.27
CA ALA A 63 9.20 -8.24 -3.01
C ALA A 63 9.11 -7.38 -1.73
N LEU A 64 8.00 -6.72 -1.47
CA LEU A 64 7.77 -5.94 -0.26
C LEU A 64 7.71 -6.83 0.99
N TYR A 65 7.04 -7.98 0.94
CA TYR A 65 7.03 -8.95 2.04
C TYR A 65 8.43 -9.44 2.37
N LEU A 66 9.19 -9.85 1.36
CA LEU A 66 10.59 -10.30 1.54
C LEU A 66 11.47 -9.19 2.11
N THR A 67 11.29 -7.96 1.64
CA THR A 67 12.03 -6.80 2.16
C THR A 67 11.67 -6.51 3.61
N CYS A 68 10.40 -6.51 3.97
CA CYS A 68 9.96 -6.34 5.35
C CYS A 68 10.55 -7.43 6.25
N ALA A 69 10.51 -8.69 5.82
CA ALA A 69 11.10 -9.80 6.57
C ALA A 69 12.61 -9.62 6.77
N ALA A 70 13.35 -9.23 5.74
CA ALA A 70 14.78 -8.97 5.82
C ALA A 70 15.14 -7.79 6.72
N MET A 71 14.26 -6.80 6.83
CA MET A 71 14.43 -5.61 7.67
C MET A 71 13.89 -5.78 9.09
N GLY A 72 13.26 -6.90 9.43
CA GLY A 72 12.61 -7.11 10.72
C GLY A 72 11.38 -6.20 10.92
N LEU A 73 10.64 -5.94 9.84
CA LEU A 73 9.43 -5.12 9.85
C LEU A 73 8.19 -5.98 9.60
N ALA A 74 7.04 -5.52 10.09
CA ALA A 74 5.74 -6.06 9.71
C ALA A 74 5.26 -5.41 8.42
N GLY A 75 4.75 -6.21 7.49
CA GLY A 75 4.19 -5.72 6.24
C GLY A 75 2.89 -6.43 5.91
N VAL A 76 1.89 -5.70 5.40
CA VAL A 76 0.59 -6.26 5.00
C VAL A 76 0.12 -5.61 3.70
N ALA A 77 -0.16 -6.44 2.68
CA ALA A 77 -0.85 -5.99 1.48
C ALA A 77 -2.34 -5.81 1.78
N LEU A 78 -2.92 -4.70 1.33
CA LEU A 78 -4.33 -4.42 1.50
C LEU A 78 -5.13 -4.88 0.28
N GLY A 79 -6.28 -5.51 0.52
CA GLY A 79 -7.16 -6.02 -0.52
C GLY A 79 -8.08 -4.96 -1.14
N GLY A 80 -8.09 -3.76 -0.63
CA GLY A 80 -8.90 -2.66 -1.13
C GLY A 80 -8.14 -1.35 -1.11
N GLY A 81 -8.51 -0.44 -2.01
CA GLY A 81 -7.94 0.89 -2.11
C GLY A 81 -9.01 1.95 -2.33
N ASN A 82 -8.65 3.21 -2.12
CA ASN A 82 -9.53 4.34 -2.37
C ASN A 82 -8.94 5.26 -3.44
N SER A 83 -9.21 4.94 -4.70
CA SER A 83 -8.73 5.72 -5.85
C SER A 83 -9.23 7.17 -5.84
N ALA A 84 -10.42 7.43 -5.31
CA ALA A 84 -10.94 8.80 -5.22
C ALA A 84 -10.15 9.61 -4.17
N ALA A 85 -9.85 9.02 -3.00
CA ALA A 85 -9.03 9.67 -1.99
C ALA A 85 -7.59 9.89 -2.49
N PHE A 86 -7.03 8.93 -3.23
CA PHE A 86 -5.73 9.09 -3.87
C PHE A 86 -5.72 10.25 -4.88
N ALA A 87 -6.69 10.31 -5.78
CA ALA A 87 -6.82 11.40 -6.75
C ALA A 87 -6.95 12.77 -6.06
N ALA A 88 -7.75 12.84 -4.98
CA ALA A 88 -7.91 14.06 -4.20
C ALA A 88 -6.61 14.50 -3.49
N ALA A 89 -5.80 13.56 -3.01
CA ALA A 89 -4.55 13.83 -2.33
C ALA A 89 -3.41 14.17 -3.30
N SER A 90 -3.31 13.43 -4.41
CA SER A 90 -2.24 13.59 -5.41
C SER A 90 -2.50 14.73 -6.41
N GLY A 91 -3.75 15.13 -6.57
CA GLY A 91 -4.16 16.06 -7.63
C GLY A 91 -4.17 15.44 -9.04
N LEU A 92 -4.00 14.12 -9.15
CA LEU A 92 -3.98 13.40 -10.41
C LEU A 92 -5.39 12.95 -10.82
N SER A 93 -5.60 12.82 -12.12
CA SER A 93 -6.83 12.24 -12.65
C SER A 93 -6.81 10.72 -12.48
N MET A 94 -7.87 10.16 -11.86
CA MET A 94 -8.02 8.72 -11.69
C MET A 94 -8.08 7.93 -13.01
N TYR A 95 -8.38 8.60 -14.13
CA TYR A 95 -8.39 7.99 -15.46
C TYR A 95 -7.01 7.91 -16.09
N GLN A 96 -6.08 8.76 -15.64
CA GLN A 96 -4.70 8.78 -16.13
C GLN A 96 -3.79 7.94 -15.24
N GLU A 97 -3.95 8.07 -13.94
CA GLU A 97 -3.16 7.36 -12.94
C GLU A 97 -4.04 7.01 -11.74
N GLY A 98 -4.21 5.72 -11.48
CA GLY A 98 -5.04 5.22 -10.39
C GLY A 98 -4.31 4.22 -9.51
N THR A 99 -4.73 4.10 -8.26
CA THR A 99 -4.20 3.10 -7.34
C THR A 99 -4.58 1.69 -7.81
N VAL A 100 -3.60 0.81 -7.76
CA VAL A 100 -3.74 -0.61 -8.14
C VAL A 100 -3.31 -1.55 -7.03
N GLY A 101 -2.79 -1.00 -5.94
CA GLY A 101 -2.39 -1.75 -4.76
C GLY A 101 -1.97 -0.85 -3.62
N GLU A 102 -2.13 -1.35 -2.40
CA GLU A 102 -1.76 -0.69 -1.18
C GLU A 102 -1.02 -1.67 -0.27
N PHE A 103 0.02 -1.19 0.40
CA PHE A 103 0.81 -2.00 1.32
C PHE A 103 1.17 -1.15 2.54
N VAL A 104 0.94 -1.69 3.72
CA VAL A 104 1.27 -1.01 4.98
C VAL A 104 2.48 -1.65 5.62
N VAL A 105 3.31 -0.81 6.24
CA VAL A 105 4.53 -1.24 6.94
C VAL A 105 4.54 -0.64 8.33
N GLY A 106 4.94 -1.44 9.29
CA GLY A 106 5.10 -1.04 10.68
C GLY A 106 6.18 -1.83 11.39
N SER A 107 6.43 -1.48 12.63
CA SER A 107 7.33 -2.23 13.50
C SER A 107 6.67 -3.55 13.92
N LEU A 108 7.47 -4.59 14.09
CA LEU A 108 7.00 -5.79 14.77
C LEU A 108 6.67 -5.45 16.23
N PRO A 109 5.63 -6.06 16.82
CA PRO A 109 5.39 -5.92 18.25
C PRO A 109 6.60 -6.43 19.01
N ALA A 110 6.91 -5.80 20.15
CA ALA A 110 7.92 -6.31 21.05
C ALA A 110 7.54 -7.76 21.42
N SER A 111 8.46 -8.71 21.19
CA SER A 111 8.22 -10.10 21.59
C SER A 111 8.03 -10.12 23.11
N GLU A 112 6.82 -10.44 23.56
CA GLU A 112 6.62 -10.78 24.94
C GLU A 112 7.52 -11.99 25.25
N PRO A 113 8.27 -11.95 26.37
CA PRO A 113 9.04 -13.13 26.75
C PRO A 113 8.06 -14.29 26.91
N ILE A 114 8.31 -15.40 26.20
CA ILE A 114 7.56 -16.64 26.38
C ILE A 114 7.77 -17.03 27.84
N VAL A 115 6.81 -16.70 28.69
CA VAL A 115 6.78 -17.24 30.05
C VAL A 115 6.45 -18.72 29.86
N ALA A 116 7.49 -19.56 29.89
CA ALA A 116 7.30 -20.99 29.96
C ALA A 116 6.49 -21.24 31.22
N SER A 117 5.19 -21.57 31.08
CA SER A 117 4.39 -22.07 32.18
C SER A 117 5.00 -23.43 32.56
N ALA A 118 5.84 -23.42 33.59
CA ALA A 118 6.24 -24.65 34.25
C ALA A 118 4.98 -25.25 34.90
N SER A 119 4.50 -26.35 34.34
CA SER A 119 3.50 -27.23 34.92
C SER A 119 4.16 -28.12 35.95
#